data_462a0221448f96271501831c76d0b82c
#
_entry.id   462a0221448f96271501831c76d0b82c
#
_cell.length_a   1.000
_cell.length_b   1.000
_cell.length_c   1.000
_cell.angle_alpha   90.00
_cell.angle_beta   90.00
_cell.angle_gamma   90.00
#
_symmetry.space_group_name_H-M   'P 1'
#
loop_
_entity.id
_entity.type
_entity.pdbx_description
1 polymer ?
#
loop_
_entity_poly.entity_id
_entity_poly.type
_entity_poly.pdbx_seq_one_letter_code
_entity_poly.pdbx_strand_id
1 'polypeptide(L)'
;MAVADASSLIDYFRALPAASRRQLLRRHGEEFLLAALLGDGSLRPAQRPPAGDWGIWVILAGRGFGKTHAGAQWVHASAAGARPRRIALVAPTLDVARAVMVEGESGLLARLPPGETLTWQPSAKRLQWSNGSEARLYSGAEANALRGGQFDFAWGDEFAHWAGGEDTVMNLRMATRLGALPQILLTTTPRPLAWLKALIAEPGVVLTRGSTGDNAANLPKTYLARLERRFGGTATGRQELAGEIVDDLEGALWTRALIERQRSAAPPGVARVVVGVDPPAAGGTCGIVVAALGEDGHAYVLDDASVTAQRPEQWARAVVKAADRWAADRVIAEVNQGGDMVTAVLKSVDASLPVLPVRASRGKVARAEPVAALYGEGRVFHAGVFPALEDQLCGLLADGRYAGPGVSPDRADASVWALTALLLSQRAGFPTVRNL
;
A
#
# COMPACT_ATOMS: atom_id res chain seq x y z
N MET A 1 9.07 33.97 15.48
CA MET A 1 9.71 34.46 14.24
C MET A 1 9.37 33.44 13.16
N ALA A 2 8.58 33.82 12.15
CA ALA A 2 8.21 32.96 11.05
C ALA A 2 9.49 32.43 10.36
N VAL A 3 9.59 31.13 10.14
CA VAL A 3 10.68 30.54 9.37
C VAL A 3 10.46 30.98 7.92
N ALA A 4 11.28 31.95 7.55
CA ALA A 4 11.37 32.47 6.22
C ALA A 4 11.83 31.34 5.27
N ASP A 5 11.29 31.34 4.06
CA ASP A 5 11.73 30.57 2.91
C ASP A 5 13.27 30.50 2.84
N ALA A 6 13.86 29.38 2.36
CA ALA A 6 15.32 29.21 2.26
C ALA A 6 15.98 30.37 1.52
N SER A 7 15.29 30.98 0.55
CA SER A 7 15.68 32.25 -0.09
C SER A 7 15.85 33.36 0.95
N SER A 8 14.95 33.48 1.91
CA SER A 8 14.99 34.55 2.92
C SER A 8 16.08 34.33 3.98
N LEU A 9 16.46 33.08 4.29
CA LEU A 9 17.60 32.77 5.18
C LEU A 9 18.93 33.05 4.48
N ILE A 10 19.06 32.76 3.21
CA ILE A 10 20.23 33.09 2.39
C ILE A 10 20.34 34.63 2.29
N ASP A 11 19.24 35.32 2.02
CA ASP A 11 19.20 36.76 1.93
C ASP A 11 19.48 37.43 3.28
N TYR A 12 18.94 36.86 4.38
CA TYR A 12 19.28 37.27 5.72
C TYR A 12 20.77 37.09 6.03
N PHE A 13 21.37 35.95 5.70
CA PHE A 13 22.80 35.71 5.87
C PHE A 13 23.64 36.65 5.01
N ARG A 14 23.22 36.94 3.79
CA ARG A 14 23.87 37.92 2.90
C ARG A 14 23.78 39.35 3.44
N ALA A 15 22.68 39.70 4.08
CA ALA A 15 22.45 40.99 4.67
C ALA A 15 23.22 41.21 5.99
N LEU A 16 23.73 40.17 6.65
CA LEU A 16 24.50 40.26 7.86
C LEU A 16 25.85 41.02 7.60
N PRO A 17 26.32 41.83 8.55
CA PRO A 17 27.67 42.43 8.48
C PRO A 17 28.75 41.39 8.29
N ALA A 18 29.80 41.70 7.54
CA ALA A 18 30.89 40.78 7.22
C ALA A 18 31.55 40.14 8.45
N ALA A 19 31.61 40.89 9.57
CA ALA A 19 32.11 40.38 10.85
C ALA A 19 31.23 39.29 11.45
N SER A 20 29.92 39.49 11.43
CA SER A 20 28.91 38.51 11.92
C SER A 20 28.89 37.27 11.06
N ARG A 21 28.99 37.38 9.73
CA ARG A 21 29.14 36.26 8.81
C ARG A 21 30.39 35.45 9.11
N ARG A 22 31.55 36.10 9.28
CA ARG A 22 32.81 35.41 9.62
C ARG A 22 32.75 34.75 10.99
N GLN A 23 32.06 35.32 11.96
CA GLN A 23 31.87 34.74 13.30
C GLN A 23 31.00 33.47 13.22
N LEU A 24 29.91 33.47 12.45
CA LEU A 24 29.06 32.30 12.21
C LEU A 24 29.83 31.20 11.47
N LEU A 25 30.59 31.56 10.44
CA LEU A 25 31.45 30.62 9.70
C LEU A 25 32.51 29.96 10.57
N ARG A 26 33.19 30.76 11.45
CA ARG A 26 34.17 30.24 12.42
C ARG A 26 33.55 29.34 13.48
N ARG A 27 32.32 29.66 13.91
CA ARG A 27 31.65 28.93 14.99
C ARG A 27 31.05 27.62 14.55
N HIS A 28 30.59 27.53 13.32
CA HIS A 28 29.80 26.40 12.82
C HIS A 28 30.40 25.69 11.60
N GLY A 29 31.45 26.24 10.96
CA GLY A 29 32.01 25.75 9.72
C GLY A 29 31.17 26.12 8.48
N GLU A 30 31.84 26.17 7.32
CA GLU A 30 31.20 26.54 6.04
C GLU A 30 30.16 25.51 5.60
N GLU A 31 30.49 24.22 5.70
CA GLU A 31 29.61 23.12 5.32
C GLU A 31 28.35 23.07 6.20
N PHE A 32 28.48 23.27 7.51
CA PHE A 32 27.35 23.33 8.43
C PHE A 32 26.42 24.51 8.12
N LEU A 33 26.98 25.68 7.81
CA LEU A 33 26.17 26.85 7.46
C LEU A 33 25.53 26.70 6.08
N LEU A 34 26.20 26.10 5.10
CA LEU A 34 25.62 25.76 3.83
C LEU A 34 24.50 24.73 3.98
N ALA A 35 24.69 23.67 4.74
CA ALA A 35 23.65 22.70 5.06
C ALA A 35 22.47 23.31 5.83
N ALA A 36 22.74 24.24 6.76
CA ALA A 36 21.69 24.94 7.52
C ALA A 36 20.93 25.99 6.69
N LEU A 37 21.63 26.68 5.77
CA LEU A 37 21.06 27.75 4.93
C LEU A 37 20.36 27.21 3.67
N LEU A 38 20.92 26.14 3.08
CA LEU A 38 20.35 25.52 1.89
C LEU A 38 19.43 24.36 2.25
N GLY A 39 19.39 23.94 3.52
CA GLY A 39 19.09 22.58 3.90
C GLY A 39 20.11 21.68 3.20
N ASP A 40 20.30 20.47 3.56
CA ASP A 40 21.23 19.56 2.87
C ASP A 40 20.87 19.31 1.37
N GLY A 41 19.88 20.04 0.85
CA GLY A 41 19.35 19.88 -0.52
C GLY A 41 18.61 18.54 -0.74
N SER A 42 18.66 17.64 0.25
CA SER A 42 18.11 16.30 0.15
C SER A 42 16.60 16.27 0.40
N LEU A 43 16.06 17.24 1.17
CA LEU A 43 14.64 17.32 1.50
C LEU A 43 13.91 18.32 0.60
N ARG A 44 12.89 17.85 -0.11
CA ARG A 44 11.92 18.69 -0.81
C ARG A 44 11.04 19.44 0.20
N PRO A 45 10.42 20.59 -0.16
CA PRO A 45 9.58 21.37 0.76
C PRO A 45 8.55 20.53 1.52
N ALA A 46 7.85 19.60 0.84
CA ALA A 46 6.87 18.71 1.43
C ALA A 46 7.44 17.60 2.34
N GLN A 47 8.75 17.45 2.41
CA GLN A 47 9.45 16.52 3.30
C GLN A 47 10.03 17.22 4.54
N ARG A 48 9.93 18.55 4.60
CA ARG A 48 10.46 19.34 5.72
C ARG A 48 9.43 19.45 6.85
N PRO A 49 9.87 19.47 8.11
CA PRO A 49 8.97 19.70 9.22
C PRO A 49 8.15 20.98 9.04
N PRO A 50 6.87 20.97 9.44
CA PRO A 50 6.05 22.17 9.42
C PRO A 50 6.65 23.30 10.28
N ALA A 51 6.39 24.54 9.89
CA ALA A 51 6.76 25.69 10.69
C ALA A 51 5.83 25.83 11.91
N GLY A 52 6.34 26.43 13.00
CA GLY A 52 5.58 26.68 14.24
C GLY A 52 5.53 25.48 15.19
N ASP A 53 4.69 25.64 16.22
CA ASP A 53 4.50 24.61 17.24
C ASP A 53 3.43 23.62 16.80
N TRP A 54 3.78 22.35 16.73
CA TRP A 54 2.87 21.25 16.39
C TRP A 54 3.19 20.02 17.24
N GLY A 55 2.17 19.24 17.57
CA GLY A 55 2.34 18.00 18.35
C GLY A 55 2.48 16.77 17.47
N ILE A 56 1.70 16.71 16.38
CA ILE A 56 1.70 15.58 15.45
C ILE A 56 1.83 16.09 14.03
N TRP A 57 2.77 15.52 13.30
CA TRP A 57 2.93 15.75 11.87
C TRP A 57 2.69 14.42 11.13
N VAL A 58 1.72 14.40 10.23
CA VAL A 58 1.37 13.23 9.41
C VAL A 58 1.85 13.48 7.98
N ILE A 59 2.68 12.59 7.45
CA ILE A 59 3.00 12.51 6.02
C ILE A 59 2.20 11.37 5.40
N LEU A 60 1.15 11.72 4.68
CA LEU A 60 0.28 10.81 3.96
C LEU A 60 0.63 10.88 2.48
N ALA A 61 1.41 9.92 1.98
CA ALA A 61 1.96 10.04 0.63
C ALA A 61 2.15 8.68 -0.07
N GLY A 62 2.18 8.73 -1.41
CA GLY A 62 2.39 7.57 -2.26
C GLY A 62 3.73 6.87 -2.04
N ARG A 63 3.86 5.67 -2.63
CA ARG A 63 5.12 4.91 -2.62
C ARG A 63 6.23 5.66 -3.35
N GLY A 64 7.44 5.62 -2.81
CA GLY A 64 8.58 6.31 -3.42
C GLY A 64 8.57 7.82 -3.21
N PHE A 65 7.61 8.40 -2.49
CA PHE A 65 7.63 9.83 -2.10
C PHE A 65 8.87 10.21 -1.28
N GLY A 66 9.50 9.27 -0.56
CA GLY A 66 10.62 9.52 0.33
C GLY A 66 10.20 9.80 1.77
N LYS A 67 9.12 9.15 2.24
CA LYS A 67 8.64 9.22 3.64
C LYS A 67 9.70 8.82 4.64
N THR A 68 10.36 7.68 4.41
CA THR A 68 11.42 7.15 5.28
C THR A 68 12.63 8.09 5.32
N HIS A 69 13.00 8.67 4.17
CA HIS A 69 14.07 9.67 4.09
C HIS A 69 13.74 10.93 4.93
N ALA A 70 12.52 11.44 4.81
CA ALA A 70 12.05 12.56 5.62
C ALA A 70 12.08 12.24 7.13
N GLY A 71 11.65 11.02 7.50
CA GLY A 71 11.66 10.54 8.88
C GLY A 71 13.07 10.44 9.45
N ALA A 72 14.01 9.86 8.70
CA ALA A 72 15.40 9.74 9.13
C ALA A 72 16.06 11.10 9.36
N GLN A 73 15.89 12.05 8.45
CA GLN A 73 16.42 13.41 8.57
C GLN A 73 15.79 14.15 9.75
N TRP A 74 14.48 14.03 9.95
CA TRP A 74 13.80 14.62 11.09
C TRP A 74 14.28 14.06 12.42
N VAL A 75 14.53 12.75 12.51
CA VAL A 75 15.05 12.09 13.71
C VAL A 75 16.48 12.58 14.03
N HIS A 76 17.35 12.69 13.01
CA HIS A 76 18.69 13.25 13.22
C HIS A 76 18.64 14.69 13.73
N ALA A 77 17.82 15.53 13.12
CA ALA A 77 17.62 16.91 13.58
C ALA A 77 17.06 16.97 15.00
N SER A 78 16.15 16.08 15.37
CA SER A 78 15.55 15.99 16.71
C SER A 78 16.51 15.45 17.76
N ALA A 79 17.44 14.55 17.37
CA ALA A 79 18.48 14.04 18.26
C ALA A 79 19.60 15.05 18.53
N ALA A 80 19.78 16.04 17.64
CA ALA A 80 20.82 17.05 17.76
C ALA A 80 20.59 17.98 18.97
N GLY A 81 21.66 18.61 19.44
CA GLY A 81 21.64 19.59 20.52
C GLY A 81 22.36 19.16 21.78
N ALA A 82 22.47 20.08 22.76
CA ALA A 82 23.27 19.88 23.96
C ALA A 82 22.62 18.96 25.01
N ARG A 83 21.29 18.79 24.97
CA ARG A 83 20.55 17.91 25.86
C ARG A 83 20.26 16.59 25.15
N PRO A 84 20.63 15.43 25.75
CA PRO A 84 20.23 14.12 25.25
C PRO A 84 18.72 13.98 25.11
N ARG A 85 18.27 13.33 24.03
CA ARG A 85 16.87 13.09 23.69
C ARG A 85 16.55 11.61 23.70
N ARG A 86 15.31 11.29 24.03
CA ARG A 86 14.76 9.92 23.93
C ARG A 86 13.76 9.88 22.82
N ILE A 87 13.97 8.97 21.88
CA ILE A 87 13.19 8.88 20.65
C ILE A 87 12.59 7.48 20.51
N ALA A 88 11.30 7.38 20.20
CA ALA A 88 10.68 6.12 19.82
C ALA A 88 10.69 5.97 18.29
N LEU A 89 11.09 4.81 17.79
CA LEU A 89 10.99 4.41 16.39
C LEU A 89 10.01 3.25 16.30
N VAL A 90 8.88 3.44 15.63
CA VAL A 90 7.81 2.44 15.58
C VAL A 90 7.52 2.08 14.12
N ALA A 91 7.57 0.80 13.77
CA ALA A 91 7.22 0.27 12.46
C ALA A 91 6.24 -0.91 12.60
N PRO A 92 5.64 -1.43 11.52
CA PRO A 92 4.71 -2.56 11.61
C PRO A 92 5.24 -3.73 12.42
N THR A 93 6.53 -4.09 12.25
CA THR A 93 7.25 -5.09 13.05
C THR A 93 8.64 -4.60 13.42
N LEU A 94 9.28 -5.24 14.39
CA LEU A 94 10.67 -4.92 14.76
C LEU A 94 11.67 -5.16 13.63
N ASP A 95 11.44 -6.20 12.81
CA ASP A 95 12.29 -6.50 11.67
C ASP A 95 12.17 -5.41 10.59
N VAL A 96 10.97 -4.90 10.35
CA VAL A 96 10.74 -3.75 9.45
C VAL A 96 11.38 -2.49 10.02
N ALA A 97 11.24 -2.22 11.32
CA ALA A 97 11.91 -1.08 11.96
C ALA A 97 13.43 -1.14 11.75
N ARG A 98 14.04 -2.29 11.95
CA ARG A 98 15.47 -2.51 11.71
C ARG A 98 15.83 -2.34 10.24
N ALA A 99 15.19 -3.10 9.36
CA ALA A 99 15.55 -3.17 7.94
C ALA A 99 15.28 -1.87 7.17
N VAL A 100 14.26 -1.10 7.56
CA VAL A 100 13.84 0.11 6.82
C VAL A 100 14.28 1.39 7.53
N MET A 101 13.94 1.55 8.83
CA MET A 101 14.20 2.80 9.52
C MET A 101 15.68 2.94 9.95
N VAL A 102 16.38 1.83 10.22
CA VAL A 102 17.77 1.85 10.70
C VAL A 102 18.75 1.58 9.58
N GLU A 103 18.71 0.36 9.00
CA GLU A 103 19.73 -0.19 8.11
C GLU A 103 19.43 0.09 6.61
N GLY A 104 18.22 0.53 6.27
CA GLY A 104 17.80 0.78 4.89
C GLY A 104 18.53 1.94 4.21
N GLU A 105 18.51 1.99 2.87
CA GLU A 105 19.16 3.03 2.05
C GLU A 105 18.71 4.47 2.38
N SER A 106 17.49 4.62 2.88
CA SER A 106 16.92 5.88 3.36
C SER A 106 16.81 5.93 4.88
N GLY A 107 17.37 4.94 5.58
CA GLY A 107 17.33 4.81 7.04
C GLY A 107 18.39 5.65 7.75
N LEU A 108 18.37 5.59 9.08
CA LEU A 108 19.19 6.45 9.95
C LEU A 108 20.70 6.26 9.75
N LEU A 109 21.17 5.03 9.54
CA LEU A 109 22.62 4.80 9.31
C LEU A 109 23.10 5.36 7.98
N ALA A 110 22.29 5.24 6.92
CA ALA A 110 22.62 5.71 5.58
C ALA A 110 22.47 7.24 5.42
N ARG A 111 21.74 7.89 6.32
CA ARG A 111 21.40 9.32 6.26
C ARG A 111 22.03 10.12 7.42
N LEU A 112 23.05 9.55 8.05
CA LEU A 112 23.77 10.23 9.12
C LEU A 112 24.40 11.53 8.62
N PRO A 113 24.14 12.68 9.27
CA PRO A 113 24.76 13.94 8.89
C PRO A 113 26.29 13.90 8.98
N PRO A 114 27.00 14.63 8.13
CA PRO A 114 28.45 14.73 8.20
C PRO A 114 28.95 15.18 9.58
N GLY A 115 29.96 14.49 10.11
CA GLY A 115 30.55 14.81 11.42
C GLY A 115 29.80 14.26 12.62
N GLU A 116 28.63 13.68 12.45
CA GLU A 116 27.90 13.00 13.51
C GLU A 116 28.37 11.53 13.67
N THR A 117 28.21 11.00 14.89
CA THR A 117 28.48 9.59 15.18
C THR A 117 27.23 8.94 15.73
N LEU A 118 26.86 7.78 15.14
CA LEU A 118 25.72 6.98 15.52
C LEU A 118 26.14 5.53 15.73
N THR A 119 25.88 5.01 16.92
CA THR A 119 26.15 3.62 17.26
C THR A 119 24.84 2.81 17.25
N TRP A 120 24.77 1.79 16.41
CA TRP A 120 23.67 0.83 16.38
C TRP A 120 23.98 -0.38 17.26
N GLN A 121 23.09 -0.72 18.19
CA GLN A 121 23.16 -1.86 19.11
C GLN A 121 21.98 -2.81 18.86
N PRO A 122 22.10 -3.78 17.94
CA PRO A 122 20.99 -4.62 17.50
C PRO A 122 20.33 -5.42 18.63
N SER A 123 21.11 -6.02 19.53
CA SER A 123 20.58 -6.79 20.66
C SER A 123 19.80 -5.94 21.66
N ALA A 124 20.15 -4.68 21.81
CA ALA A 124 19.44 -3.72 22.66
C ALA A 124 18.31 -2.98 21.89
N LYS A 125 18.18 -3.21 20.57
CA LYS A 125 17.23 -2.50 19.68
C LYS A 125 17.36 -0.98 19.81
N ARG A 126 18.57 -0.47 19.93
CA ARG A 126 18.88 0.91 20.31
C ARG A 126 19.93 1.54 19.41
N LEU A 127 19.67 2.77 19.01
CA LEU A 127 20.62 3.70 18.40
C LEU A 127 21.07 4.73 19.44
N GLN A 128 22.33 5.13 19.39
CA GLN A 128 22.90 6.12 20.32
C GLN A 128 23.79 7.10 19.58
N TRP A 129 23.48 8.41 19.68
CA TRP A 129 24.28 9.50 19.16
C TRP A 129 25.40 9.88 20.14
N SER A 130 26.44 10.54 19.64
CA SER A 130 27.61 11.00 20.42
C SER A 130 27.23 11.95 21.57
N ASN A 131 26.15 12.73 21.43
CA ASN A 131 25.64 13.63 22.45
C ASN A 131 24.83 12.93 23.57
N GLY A 132 24.71 11.59 23.54
CA GLY A 132 23.96 10.79 24.49
C GLY A 132 22.47 10.63 24.17
N SER A 133 21.99 11.21 23.05
CA SER A 133 20.61 10.95 22.57
C SER A 133 20.46 9.49 22.19
N GLU A 134 19.27 8.91 22.43
CA GLU A 134 19.00 7.52 22.11
C GLU A 134 17.66 7.37 21.35
N ALA A 135 17.60 6.42 20.41
CA ALA A 135 16.36 5.97 19.79
C ALA A 135 16.18 4.46 19.99
N ARG A 136 14.95 4.05 20.31
CA ARG A 136 14.59 2.64 20.54
C ARG A 136 13.52 2.18 19.57
N LEU A 137 13.65 0.92 19.12
CA LEU A 137 12.72 0.30 18.17
C LEU A 137 11.56 -0.38 18.90
N TYR A 138 10.35 -0.21 18.34
CA TYR A 138 9.10 -0.80 18.80
C TYR A 138 8.33 -1.40 17.64
N SER A 139 7.50 -2.40 17.93
CA SER A 139 6.56 -2.99 16.97
C SER A 139 5.21 -2.29 17.06
N GLY A 140 4.67 -1.87 15.94
CA GLY A 140 3.32 -1.33 15.83
C GLY A 140 2.21 -2.36 16.07
N ALA A 141 2.56 -3.66 16.11
CA ALA A 141 1.64 -4.73 16.51
C ALA A 141 1.49 -4.86 18.03
N GLU A 142 2.44 -4.31 18.81
CA GLU A 142 2.53 -4.47 20.25
C GLU A 142 2.25 -3.16 20.99
N ALA A 143 1.01 -2.70 20.98
CA ALA A 143 0.62 -1.41 21.58
C ALA A 143 1.10 -1.27 23.04
N ASN A 144 1.08 -2.37 23.83
CA ASN A 144 1.48 -2.36 25.22
C ASN A 144 3.00 -2.17 25.45
N ALA A 145 3.85 -2.46 24.45
CA ALA A 145 5.29 -2.25 24.55
C ALA A 145 5.69 -0.78 24.71
N LEU A 146 4.83 0.14 24.34
CA LEU A 146 5.02 1.59 24.48
C LEU A 146 4.63 2.09 25.88
N ARG A 147 3.86 1.32 26.66
CA ARG A 147 3.44 1.68 28.00
C ARG A 147 4.65 1.74 28.95
N GLY A 148 4.75 2.83 29.70
CA GLY A 148 5.89 3.10 30.59
C GLY A 148 7.07 3.77 29.89
N GLY A 149 7.07 3.86 28.56
CA GLY A 149 8.02 4.66 27.80
C GLY A 149 7.84 6.15 28.06
N GLN A 150 8.94 6.90 27.94
CA GLN A 150 8.92 8.37 28.03
C GLN A 150 9.87 8.91 26.95
N PHE A 151 9.32 9.61 25.97
CA PHE A 151 10.03 10.10 24.80
C PHE A 151 9.87 11.62 24.65
N ASP A 152 10.91 12.27 24.14
CA ASP A 152 10.86 13.64 23.64
C ASP A 152 10.22 13.68 22.24
N PHE A 153 10.57 12.70 21.40
CA PHE A 153 10.15 12.59 20.02
C PHE A 153 9.77 11.15 19.67
N ALA A 154 8.92 10.99 18.67
CA ALA A 154 8.59 9.68 18.14
C ALA A 154 8.42 9.72 16.62
N TRP A 155 8.91 8.70 15.92
CA TRP A 155 8.64 8.49 14.52
C TRP A 155 7.95 7.14 14.31
N GLY A 156 6.72 7.18 13.80
CA GLY A 156 5.95 6.00 13.40
C GLY A 156 5.93 5.85 11.89
N ASP A 157 6.58 4.81 11.35
CA ASP A 157 6.60 4.54 9.91
C ASP A 157 5.52 3.52 9.53
N GLU A 158 4.86 3.75 8.39
CA GLU A 158 3.73 2.97 7.86
C GLU A 158 2.64 2.71 8.92
N PHE A 159 2.29 3.73 9.72
CA PHE A 159 1.43 3.60 10.89
C PHE A 159 -0.01 3.13 10.57
N ALA A 160 -0.54 3.41 9.38
CA ALA A 160 -1.83 2.89 8.94
C ALA A 160 -1.81 1.36 8.68
N HIS A 161 -0.63 0.74 8.68
CA HIS A 161 -0.43 -0.70 8.50
C HIS A 161 -0.11 -1.43 9.81
N TRP A 162 -0.13 -0.76 10.95
CA TRP A 162 0.12 -1.40 12.24
C TRP A 162 -1.04 -2.31 12.66
N ALA A 163 -0.74 -3.53 13.04
CA ALA A 163 -1.77 -4.46 13.53
C ALA A 163 -2.42 -3.98 14.83
N GLY A 164 -1.67 -3.25 15.68
CA GLY A 164 -2.21 -2.59 16.88
C GLY A 164 -2.98 -1.29 16.58
N GLY A 165 -2.98 -0.81 15.34
CA GLY A 165 -3.82 0.27 14.84
C GLY A 165 -3.83 1.51 15.73
N GLU A 166 -5.06 1.99 16.01
CA GLU A 166 -5.34 3.18 16.80
C GLU A 166 -4.77 3.09 18.22
N ASP A 167 -4.83 1.91 18.88
CA ASP A 167 -4.32 1.72 20.24
C ASP A 167 -2.82 1.98 20.34
N THR A 168 -2.06 1.57 19.32
CA THR A 168 -0.62 1.82 19.29
C THR A 168 -0.32 3.31 19.11
N VAL A 169 -1.06 4.00 18.25
CA VAL A 169 -0.93 5.47 18.08
C VAL A 169 -1.26 6.18 19.38
N MET A 170 -2.33 5.79 20.08
CA MET A 170 -2.71 6.38 21.36
C MET A 170 -1.64 6.15 22.42
N ASN A 171 -1.10 4.94 22.56
CA ASN A 171 -0.03 4.64 23.52
C ASN A 171 1.25 5.43 23.18
N LEU A 172 1.58 5.61 21.90
CA LEU A 172 2.71 6.41 21.46
C LEU A 172 2.54 7.88 21.84
N ARG A 173 1.35 8.44 21.66
CA ARG A 173 1.00 9.82 22.10
C ARG A 173 1.19 10.00 23.61
N MET A 174 0.69 9.05 24.42
CA MET A 174 0.84 9.08 25.88
C MET A 174 2.28 8.95 26.32
N ALA A 175 3.11 8.18 25.61
CA ALA A 175 4.52 7.96 25.91
C ALA A 175 5.39 9.15 25.49
N THR A 176 4.98 9.95 24.47
CA THR A 176 5.73 11.10 23.97
C THR A 176 5.32 12.34 24.74
N ARG A 177 6.02 12.59 25.86
CA ARG A 177 5.65 13.61 26.86
C ARG A 177 6.84 14.30 27.53
N LEU A 178 8.06 14.06 27.06
CA LEU A 178 9.26 14.72 27.61
C LEU A 178 9.58 16.02 26.87
N GLY A 179 10.26 16.92 27.57
CA GLY A 179 10.69 18.19 27.00
C GLY A 179 9.59 19.26 27.00
N ALA A 180 9.92 20.43 26.43
CA ALA A 180 8.99 21.54 26.34
C ALA A 180 7.99 21.40 25.19
N LEU A 181 8.38 20.68 24.12
CA LEU A 181 7.57 20.46 22.92
C LEU A 181 7.75 19.02 22.43
N PRO A 182 7.01 18.05 23.02
CA PRO A 182 7.02 16.69 22.53
C PRO A 182 6.39 16.64 21.13
N GLN A 183 7.03 15.92 20.18
CA GLN A 183 6.57 15.86 18.80
C GLN A 183 6.55 14.44 18.27
N ILE A 184 5.57 14.15 17.42
CA ILE A 184 5.39 12.85 16.78
C ILE A 184 5.31 13.06 15.27
N LEU A 185 6.16 12.38 14.51
CA LEU A 185 6.05 12.22 13.07
C LEU A 185 5.41 10.85 12.76
N LEU A 186 4.35 10.86 11.98
CA LEU A 186 3.67 9.65 11.50
C LEU A 186 3.72 9.62 9.97
N THR A 187 4.28 8.58 9.40
CA THR A 187 4.40 8.40 7.95
C THR A 187 3.63 7.18 7.50
N THR A 188 2.89 7.27 6.38
CA THR A 188 2.18 6.12 5.81
C THR A 188 1.75 6.35 4.37
N THR A 189 1.48 5.25 3.63
CA THR A 189 0.58 5.26 2.49
C THR A 189 -0.87 5.33 2.97
N PRO A 190 -1.79 6.00 2.24
CA PRO A 190 -3.18 6.14 2.65
C PRO A 190 -3.90 4.81 2.81
N ARG A 191 -4.80 4.73 3.79
CA ARG A 191 -5.79 3.67 3.94
C ARG A 191 -7.13 4.27 4.39
N PRO A 192 -8.28 3.73 3.96
CA PRO A 192 -9.60 4.27 4.31
C PRO A 192 -10.04 3.86 5.72
N LEU A 193 -9.18 4.10 6.72
CA LEU A 193 -9.44 3.77 8.12
C LEU A 193 -10.15 4.95 8.81
N ALA A 194 -11.25 4.67 9.50
CA ALA A 194 -12.04 5.70 10.19
C ALA A 194 -11.21 6.47 11.22
N TRP A 195 -10.42 5.75 12.04
CA TRP A 195 -9.54 6.38 13.03
C TRP A 195 -8.42 7.23 12.40
N LEU A 196 -7.89 6.83 11.21
CA LEU A 196 -6.90 7.64 10.50
C LEU A 196 -7.50 8.98 10.05
N LYS A 197 -8.74 8.94 9.52
CA LYS A 197 -9.46 10.15 9.11
C LYS A 197 -9.77 11.04 10.30
N ALA A 198 -10.16 10.46 11.43
CA ALA A 198 -10.37 11.20 12.67
C ALA A 198 -9.06 11.87 13.14
N LEU A 199 -7.94 11.12 13.19
CA LEU A 199 -6.64 11.63 13.58
C LEU A 199 -6.19 12.84 12.73
N ILE A 200 -6.26 12.73 11.40
CA ILE A 200 -5.82 13.81 10.50
C ILE A 200 -6.74 15.04 10.54
N ALA A 201 -7.95 14.90 11.07
CA ALA A 201 -8.89 16.01 11.28
C ALA A 201 -8.77 16.65 12.68
N GLU A 202 -7.97 16.09 13.59
CA GLU A 202 -7.77 16.65 14.93
C GLU A 202 -7.10 18.03 14.87
N PRO A 203 -7.55 19.00 15.69
CA PRO A 203 -6.84 20.28 15.86
C PRO A 203 -5.40 20.05 16.33
N GLY A 204 -4.43 20.74 15.71
CA GLY A 204 -3.00 20.62 16.06
C GLY A 204 -2.27 19.46 15.36
N VAL A 205 -2.95 18.66 14.56
CA VAL A 205 -2.32 17.71 13.63
C VAL A 205 -2.02 18.42 12.32
N VAL A 206 -0.76 18.39 11.90
CA VAL A 206 -0.35 18.95 10.61
C VAL A 206 -0.26 17.83 9.59
N LEU A 207 -0.97 17.97 8.48
CA LEU A 207 -1.01 16.98 7.41
C LEU A 207 -0.21 17.46 6.19
N THR A 208 0.78 16.68 5.78
CA THR A 208 1.45 16.80 4.49
C THR A 208 1.00 15.69 3.57
N ARG A 209 0.59 16.04 2.35
CA ARG A 209 0.25 15.08 1.29
C ARG A 209 1.33 15.10 0.21
N GLY A 210 1.47 13.95 -0.48
CA GLY A 210 2.39 13.87 -1.60
C GLY A 210 2.18 12.62 -2.45
N SER A 211 2.63 12.69 -3.69
CA SER A 211 2.53 11.62 -4.68
C SER A 211 3.89 10.98 -4.98
N THR A 212 3.88 9.82 -5.61
CA THR A 212 5.08 9.23 -6.23
C THR A 212 5.70 10.17 -7.27
N GLY A 213 4.83 10.88 -8.01
CA GLY A 213 5.23 11.84 -9.04
C GLY A 213 6.08 13.00 -8.50
N ASP A 214 5.83 13.45 -7.27
CA ASP A 214 6.60 14.52 -6.64
C ASP A 214 8.09 14.14 -6.44
N ASN A 215 8.41 12.86 -6.48
CA ASN A 215 9.76 12.35 -6.36
C ASN A 215 10.30 11.73 -7.67
N ALA A 216 9.63 11.96 -8.80
CA ALA A 216 9.98 11.31 -10.07
C ALA A 216 11.44 11.54 -10.50
N ALA A 217 12.04 12.68 -10.16
CA ALA A 217 13.44 12.99 -10.49
C ALA A 217 14.44 12.05 -9.79
N ASN A 218 14.08 11.47 -8.64
CA ASN A 218 14.91 10.56 -7.85
C ASN A 218 14.56 9.08 -8.03
N LEU A 219 13.58 8.77 -8.90
CA LEU A 219 13.12 7.41 -9.14
C LEU A 219 13.48 6.93 -10.56
N PRO A 220 13.88 5.66 -10.74
CA PRO A 220 14.14 5.13 -12.07
C PRO A 220 12.91 5.23 -12.98
N LYS A 221 13.06 5.72 -14.21
CA LYS A 221 11.96 5.83 -15.19
C LYS A 221 11.25 4.49 -15.44
N THR A 222 12.02 3.38 -15.44
CA THR A 222 11.49 2.03 -15.58
C THR A 222 10.59 1.60 -14.41
N TYR A 223 10.93 2.06 -13.19
CA TYR A 223 10.12 1.85 -12.00
C TYR A 223 8.78 2.60 -12.12
N LEU A 224 8.82 3.89 -12.47
CA LEU A 224 7.62 4.71 -12.66
C LEU A 224 6.71 4.13 -13.75
N ALA A 225 7.27 3.76 -14.91
CA ALA A 225 6.49 3.16 -15.99
C ALA A 225 5.86 1.82 -15.61
N ARG A 226 6.52 1.02 -14.75
CA ARG A 226 5.96 -0.23 -14.23
C ARG A 226 4.81 0.02 -13.26
N LEU A 227 4.96 1.01 -12.37
CA LEU A 227 3.90 1.41 -11.45
C LEU A 227 2.68 1.92 -12.20
N GLU A 228 2.87 2.80 -13.17
CA GLU A 228 1.80 3.36 -13.99
C GLU A 228 1.04 2.26 -14.75
N ARG A 229 1.75 1.32 -15.36
CA ARG A 229 1.11 0.18 -16.05
C ARG A 229 0.30 -0.71 -15.12
N ARG A 230 0.74 -0.86 -13.86
CA ARG A 230 0.08 -1.75 -12.89
C ARG A 230 -1.08 -1.09 -12.16
N PHE A 231 -0.96 0.19 -11.85
CA PHE A 231 -1.85 0.91 -10.94
C PHE A 231 -2.54 2.11 -11.59
N GLY A 232 -2.09 2.56 -12.77
CA GLY A 232 -2.63 3.73 -13.44
C GLY A 232 -4.14 3.63 -13.68
N GLY A 233 -4.87 4.70 -13.39
CA GLY A 233 -6.33 4.76 -13.55
C GLY A 233 -7.14 3.94 -12.55
N THR A 234 -6.51 3.26 -11.57
CA THR A 234 -7.20 2.47 -10.54
C THR A 234 -7.32 3.23 -9.22
N ALA A 235 -8.29 2.85 -8.38
CA ALA A 235 -8.41 3.39 -7.02
C ALA A 235 -7.18 3.03 -6.16
N THR A 236 -6.63 1.82 -6.32
CA THR A 236 -5.36 1.43 -5.70
C THR A 236 -4.22 2.35 -6.18
N GLY A 237 -4.20 2.73 -7.46
CA GLY A 237 -3.23 3.70 -7.97
C GLY A 237 -3.38 5.08 -7.35
N ARG A 238 -4.59 5.58 -7.18
CA ARG A 238 -4.83 6.83 -6.45
C ARG A 238 -4.32 6.75 -5.01
N GLN A 239 -4.54 5.63 -4.34
CA GLN A 239 -4.07 5.41 -2.98
C GLN A 239 -2.53 5.28 -2.92
N GLU A 240 -1.96 4.35 -3.69
CA GLU A 240 -0.55 3.96 -3.60
C GLU A 240 0.41 4.94 -4.30
N LEU A 241 -0.06 5.65 -5.37
CA LEU A 241 0.77 6.56 -6.15
C LEU A 241 0.44 8.02 -5.90
N ALA A 242 -0.84 8.39 -5.89
CA ALA A 242 -1.24 9.78 -5.67
C ALA A 242 -1.34 10.17 -4.19
N GLY A 243 -1.31 9.20 -3.27
CA GLY A 243 -1.39 9.47 -1.83
C GLY A 243 -2.79 9.89 -1.37
N GLU A 244 -3.85 9.46 -2.07
CA GLU A 244 -5.24 9.77 -1.76
C GLU A 244 -5.86 8.72 -0.83
N ILE A 245 -6.72 9.14 0.10
CA ILE A 245 -7.60 8.23 0.80
C ILE A 245 -8.80 7.96 -0.13
N VAL A 246 -8.94 6.71 -0.56
CA VAL A 246 -10.05 6.29 -1.41
C VAL A 246 -11.06 5.56 -0.54
N ASP A 247 -12.25 6.13 -0.41
CA ASP A 247 -13.33 5.55 0.38
C ASP A 247 -14.04 4.42 -0.36
N ASP A 248 -14.58 3.48 0.42
CA ASP A 248 -15.49 2.47 -0.10
C ASP A 248 -16.85 3.11 -0.45
N LEU A 249 -17.51 2.57 -1.46
CA LEU A 249 -18.88 2.98 -1.83
C LEU A 249 -19.87 2.45 -0.80
N GLU A 250 -20.82 3.28 -0.44
CA GLU A 250 -21.93 2.86 0.45
C GLU A 250 -22.75 1.74 -0.21
N GLY A 251 -22.98 0.66 0.54
CA GLY A 251 -23.69 -0.51 0.03
C GLY A 251 -22.86 -1.41 -0.88
N ALA A 252 -21.55 -1.22 -0.99
CA ALA A 252 -20.67 -2.12 -1.76
C ALA A 252 -20.67 -3.53 -1.15
N LEU A 253 -20.75 -4.56 -2.00
CA LEU A 253 -20.62 -5.96 -1.58
C LEU A 253 -19.21 -6.29 -1.07
N TRP A 254 -18.19 -5.67 -1.63
CA TRP A 254 -16.80 -5.75 -1.20
C TRP A 254 -16.30 -4.39 -0.77
N THR A 255 -15.66 -4.33 0.38
CA THR A 255 -14.91 -3.15 0.81
C THR A 255 -13.41 -3.40 0.57
N ARG A 256 -12.65 -2.34 0.39
CA ARG A 256 -11.19 -2.46 0.28
C ARG A 256 -10.58 -3.04 1.55
N ALA A 257 -11.13 -2.67 2.70
CA ALA A 257 -10.70 -3.24 3.97
C ALA A 257 -10.94 -4.75 4.04
N LEU A 258 -12.03 -5.27 3.48
CA LEU A 258 -12.30 -6.70 3.39
C LEU A 258 -11.27 -7.40 2.49
N ILE A 259 -11.04 -6.89 1.28
CA ILE A 259 -10.06 -7.46 0.34
C ILE A 259 -8.65 -7.47 0.94
N GLU A 260 -8.24 -6.39 1.62
CA GLU A 260 -6.93 -6.32 2.26
C GLU A 260 -6.76 -7.31 3.42
N ARG A 261 -7.81 -7.55 4.22
CA ARG A 261 -7.75 -8.60 5.26
C ARG A 261 -7.60 -10.01 4.67
N GLN A 262 -8.12 -10.23 3.46
CA GLN A 262 -8.03 -11.49 2.75
C GLN A 262 -6.83 -11.55 1.80
N ARG A 263 -5.83 -10.69 1.98
CA ARG A 263 -4.58 -10.76 1.24
C ARG A 263 -3.68 -11.83 1.85
N SER A 264 -3.21 -12.77 1.03
CA SER A 264 -2.37 -13.87 1.46
C SER A 264 -1.18 -14.06 0.53
N ALA A 265 -0.22 -14.86 0.95
CA ALA A 265 0.74 -15.48 0.05
C ALA A 265 0.03 -16.53 -0.84
N ALA A 266 0.78 -17.20 -1.71
CA ALA A 266 0.26 -18.33 -2.47
C ALA A 266 -0.34 -19.41 -1.55
N PRO A 267 -1.32 -20.21 -2.04
CA PRO A 267 -1.90 -21.30 -1.26
C PRO A 267 -0.81 -22.31 -0.80
N PRO A 268 -0.97 -22.92 0.37
CA PRO A 268 0.02 -23.89 0.91
C PRO A 268 0.13 -25.17 0.07
N GLY A 269 -0.90 -25.47 -0.73
CA GLY A 269 -0.98 -26.54 -1.70
C GLY A 269 -2.18 -26.29 -2.61
N VAL A 270 -2.19 -26.80 -3.84
CA VAL A 270 -3.25 -26.57 -4.82
C VAL A 270 -3.96 -27.87 -5.16
N ALA A 271 -5.25 -27.94 -4.86
CA ALA A 271 -6.10 -29.09 -5.19
C ALA A 271 -6.75 -28.94 -6.56
N ARG A 272 -7.04 -27.72 -7.01
CA ARG A 272 -7.69 -27.43 -8.29
C ARG A 272 -7.46 -26.01 -8.72
N VAL A 273 -7.31 -25.77 -10.04
CA VAL A 273 -7.23 -24.44 -10.65
C VAL A 273 -8.34 -24.28 -11.69
N VAL A 274 -9.01 -23.12 -11.68
CA VAL A 274 -10.00 -22.78 -12.70
C VAL A 274 -9.76 -21.37 -13.25
N VAL A 275 -10.16 -21.19 -14.50
CA VAL A 275 -10.17 -19.86 -15.16
C VAL A 275 -11.62 -19.45 -15.37
N GLY A 276 -12.07 -18.39 -14.70
CA GLY A 276 -13.37 -17.78 -14.98
C GLY A 276 -13.25 -16.81 -16.15
N VAL A 277 -14.22 -16.82 -17.06
CA VAL A 277 -14.22 -16.01 -18.27
C VAL A 277 -15.57 -15.36 -18.47
N ASP A 278 -15.56 -14.03 -18.60
CA ASP A 278 -16.71 -13.22 -19.01
C ASP A 278 -16.35 -12.48 -20.31
N PRO A 279 -16.75 -13.05 -21.49
CA PRO A 279 -16.38 -12.48 -22.78
C PRO A 279 -17.26 -11.29 -23.12
N PRO A 280 -16.71 -10.23 -23.79
CA PRO A 280 -17.49 -9.07 -24.21
C PRO A 280 -18.44 -9.42 -25.37
N ALA A 281 -19.59 -8.74 -25.42
CA ALA A 281 -20.57 -8.91 -26.50
C ALA A 281 -20.09 -8.43 -27.87
N ALA A 282 -19.39 -7.29 -27.90
CA ALA A 282 -18.99 -6.63 -29.15
C ALA A 282 -17.74 -5.76 -28.93
N GLY A 283 -16.59 -6.41 -28.70
CA GLY A 283 -15.37 -5.69 -28.34
C GLY A 283 -15.44 -5.07 -26.94
N GLY A 284 -14.30 -4.92 -26.28
CA GLY A 284 -14.22 -4.42 -24.91
C GLY A 284 -13.31 -5.27 -24.03
N THR A 285 -13.55 -5.27 -22.74
CA THR A 285 -12.79 -6.10 -21.81
C THR A 285 -13.38 -7.51 -21.75
N CYS A 286 -12.54 -8.52 -21.96
CA CYS A 286 -12.85 -9.88 -21.55
C CYS A 286 -12.33 -10.08 -20.14
N GLY A 287 -13.21 -10.35 -19.19
CA GLY A 287 -12.84 -10.77 -17.86
C GLY A 287 -12.22 -12.16 -17.88
N ILE A 288 -10.99 -12.29 -17.37
CA ILE A 288 -10.25 -13.57 -17.29
C ILE A 288 -9.59 -13.62 -15.93
N VAL A 289 -10.14 -14.39 -15.00
CA VAL A 289 -9.63 -14.48 -13.63
C VAL A 289 -9.27 -15.93 -13.30
N VAL A 290 -8.06 -16.12 -12.82
CA VAL A 290 -7.57 -17.43 -12.38
C VAL A 290 -7.75 -17.56 -10.88
N ALA A 291 -8.37 -18.66 -10.46
CA ALA A 291 -8.52 -18.97 -9.04
C ALA A 291 -8.19 -20.44 -8.77
N ALA A 292 -7.65 -20.70 -7.59
CA ALA A 292 -7.34 -22.05 -7.11
C ALA A 292 -8.15 -22.40 -5.87
N LEU A 293 -8.46 -23.70 -5.72
CA LEU A 293 -8.84 -24.28 -4.45
C LEU A 293 -7.57 -24.81 -3.78
N GLY A 294 -7.26 -24.31 -2.60
CA GLY A 294 -6.17 -24.81 -1.78
C GLY A 294 -6.52 -26.16 -1.13
N GLU A 295 -5.51 -26.93 -0.75
CA GLU A 295 -5.68 -28.16 0.03
C GLU A 295 -6.31 -27.90 1.41
N ASP A 296 -6.21 -26.67 1.89
CA ASP A 296 -6.87 -26.17 3.11
C ASP A 296 -8.38 -25.88 2.95
N GLY A 297 -8.92 -26.09 1.75
CA GLY A 297 -10.33 -25.87 1.42
C GLY A 297 -10.74 -24.42 1.18
N HIS A 298 -9.77 -23.50 1.14
CA HIS A 298 -10.00 -22.10 0.79
C HIS A 298 -9.75 -21.83 -0.70
N ALA A 299 -10.39 -20.80 -1.23
CA ALA A 299 -10.12 -20.34 -2.58
C ALA A 299 -9.14 -19.17 -2.62
N TYR A 300 -8.30 -19.15 -3.64
CA TYR A 300 -7.26 -18.15 -3.85
C TYR A 300 -7.38 -17.54 -5.24
N VAL A 301 -7.57 -16.25 -5.35
CA VAL A 301 -7.44 -15.51 -6.62
C VAL A 301 -5.95 -15.38 -6.91
N LEU A 302 -5.51 -15.97 -8.04
CA LEU A 302 -4.09 -16.10 -8.40
C LEU A 302 -3.66 -15.06 -9.45
N ASP A 303 -4.56 -14.72 -10.40
CA ASP A 303 -4.21 -13.83 -11.50
C ASP A 303 -5.46 -13.11 -12.05
N ASP A 304 -5.29 -11.86 -12.47
CA ASP A 304 -6.21 -11.13 -13.34
C ASP A 304 -5.55 -11.00 -14.71
N ALA A 305 -5.84 -11.97 -15.58
CA ALA A 305 -5.34 -12.06 -16.94
C ALA A 305 -6.27 -11.38 -17.98
N SER A 306 -7.23 -10.57 -17.52
CA SER A 306 -8.21 -9.89 -18.35
C SER A 306 -7.57 -8.99 -19.40
N VAL A 307 -8.15 -8.95 -20.59
CA VAL A 307 -7.64 -8.20 -21.74
C VAL A 307 -8.73 -7.35 -22.39
N THR A 308 -8.35 -6.20 -22.90
CA THR A 308 -9.19 -5.44 -23.83
C THR A 308 -8.94 -5.97 -25.24
N ALA A 309 -9.97 -6.47 -25.89
CA ALA A 309 -9.86 -7.15 -27.20
C ALA A 309 -10.94 -6.66 -28.16
N GLN A 310 -10.54 -6.40 -29.42
CA GLN A 310 -11.45 -6.02 -30.49
C GLN A 310 -12.00 -7.23 -31.27
N ARG A 311 -11.29 -8.36 -31.19
CA ARG A 311 -11.65 -9.59 -31.94
C ARG A 311 -11.72 -10.79 -30.98
N PRO A 312 -12.65 -11.73 -31.21
CA PRO A 312 -12.83 -12.90 -30.37
C PRO A 312 -11.56 -13.75 -30.20
N GLU A 313 -10.75 -13.91 -31.24
CA GLU A 313 -9.55 -14.74 -31.18
C GLU A 313 -8.48 -14.15 -30.23
N GLN A 314 -8.49 -12.83 -30.01
CA GLN A 314 -7.52 -12.16 -29.13
C GLN A 314 -7.76 -12.55 -27.67
N TRP A 315 -9.02 -12.45 -27.20
CA TRP A 315 -9.33 -12.83 -25.84
C TRP A 315 -9.26 -14.36 -25.64
N ALA A 316 -9.63 -15.14 -26.67
CA ALA A 316 -9.52 -16.61 -26.60
C ALA A 316 -8.07 -17.05 -26.41
N ARG A 317 -7.12 -16.46 -27.14
CA ARG A 317 -5.68 -16.71 -26.92
C ARG A 317 -5.22 -16.31 -25.53
N ALA A 318 -5.76 -15.24 -24.96
CA ALA A 318 -5.43 -14.84 -23.57
C ALA A 318 -5.97 -15.86 -22.56
N VAL A 319 -7.17 -16.41 -22.77
CA VAL A 319 -7.73 -17.48 -21.94
C VAL A 319 -6.88 -18.73 -22.00
N VAL A 320 -6.53 -19.22 -23.21
CA VAL A 320 -5.66 -20.39 -23.40
C VAL A 320 -4.32 -20.15 -22.70
N LYS A 321 -3.69 -19.02 -22.92
CA LYS A 321 -2.42 -18.67 -22.26
C LYS A 321 -2.53 -18.65 -20.73
N ALA A 322 -3.63 -18.17 -20.18
CA ALA A 322 -3.86 -18.18 -18.73
C ALA A 322 -4.07 -19.62 -18.23
N ALA A 323 -4.85 -20.43 -18.96
CA ALA A 323 -5.08 -21.83 -18.62
C ALA A 323 -3.78 -22.64 -18.62
N ASP A 324 -2.96 -22.50 -19.67
CA ASP A 324 -1.66 -23.18 -19.78
C ASP A 324 -0.69 -22.74 -18.67
N ARG A 325 -0.58 -21.43 -18.45
CA ARG A 325 0.34 -20.87 -17.45
C ARG A 325 0.08 -21.39 -16.04
N TRP A 326 -1.18 -21.57 -15.71
CA TRP A 326 -1.61 -21.97 -14.38
C TRP A 326 -2.00 -23.45 -14.30
N ALA A 327 -1.80 -24.23 -15.38
CA ALA A 327 -2.21 -25.63 -15.50
C ALA A 327 -3.68 -25.83 -15.05
N ALA A 328 -4.59 -25.03 -15.62
CA ALA A 328 -5.96 -24.97 -15.18
C ALA A 328 -6.74 -26.26 -15.52
N ASP A 329 -7.41 -26.81 -14.53
CA ASP A 329 -8.27 -28.00 -14.71
C ASP A 329 -9.51 -27.72 -15.55
N ARG A 330 -10.01 -26.46 -15.50
CA ARG A 330 -11.21 -26.04 -16.22
C ARG A 330 -11.24 -24.57 -16.55
N VAL A 331 -11.89 -24.22 -17.65
CA VAL A 331 -12.26 -22.87 -18.04
C VAL A 331 -13.77 -22.72 -17.89
N ILE A 332 -14.23 -21.86 -16.99
CA ILE A 332 -15.63 -21.59 -16.71
C ILE A 332 -16.03 -20.37 -17.53
N ALA A 333 -16.70 -20.53 -18.64
CA ALA A 333 -16.99 -19.45 -19.57
C ALA A 333 -18.49 -19.09 -19.57
N GLU A 334 -18.81 -17.80 -19.32
CA GLU A 334 -20.17 -17.30 -19.48
C GLU A 334 -20.56 -17.28 -20.96
N VAL A 335 -21.75 -17.84 -21.30
CA VAL A 335 -22.24 -17.95 -22.67
C VAL A 335 -23.57 -17.23 -22.89
N ASN A 336 -23.96 -16.29 -22.03
CA ASN A 336 -25.22 -15.54 -22.18
C ASN A 336 -25.23 -14.68 -23.45
N GLN A 337 -24.11 -14.07 -23.76
CA GLN A 337 -23.93 -13.30 -24.98
C GLN A 337 -22.99 -14.07 -25.91
N GLY A 338 -23.50 -14.53 -27.03
CA GLY A 338 -22.75 -15.31 -28.00
C GLY A 338 -23.05 -16.83 -27.98
N GLY A 339 -23.71 -17.39 -26.98
CA GLY A 339 -24.11 -18.80 -26.95
C GLY A 339 -22.96 -19.75 -27.19
N ASP A 340 -23.18 -20.73 -28.08
CA ASP A 340 -22.19 -21.76 -28.46
C ASP A 340 -20.95 -21.17 -29.19
N MET A 341 -21.04 -19.92 -29.68
CA MET A 341 -19.92 -19.24 -30.34
C MET A 341 -18.75 -19.00 -29.37
N VAL A 342 -19.01 -18.71 -28.09
CA VAL A 342 -17.95 -18.55 -27.09
C VAL A 342 -17.10 -19.80 -26.98
N THR A 343 -17.77 -20.95 -26.83
CA THR A 343 -17.10 -22.28 -26.77
C THR A 343 -16.38 -22.61 -28.08
N ALA A 344 -17.01 -22.32 -29.22
CA ALA A 344 -16.40 -22.56 -30.54
C ALA A 344 -15.14 -21.72 -30.74
N VAL A 345 -15.15 -20.43 -30.37
CA VAL A 345 -13.97 -19.54 -30.46
C VAL A 345 -12.83 -20.02 -29.53
N LEU A 346 -13.12 -20.41 -28.31
CA LEU A 346 -12.11 -20.97 -27.40
C LEU A 346 -11.50 -22.26 -27.98
N LYS A 347 -12.32 -23.19 -28.45
CA LYS A 347 -11.86 -24.45 -29.04
C LYS A 347 -11.20 -24.29 -30.39
N SER A 348 -11.44 -23.20 -31.13
CA SER A 348 -10.70 -22.91 -32.36
C SER A 348 -9.24 -22.54 -32.11
N VAL A 349 -8.92 -22.02 -30.92
CA VAL A 349 -7.54 -21.70 -30.50
C VAL A 349 -6.87 -22.95 -29.90
N ASP A 350 -7.60 -23.68 -29.04
CA ASP A 350 -7.15 -24.96 -28.47
C ASP A 350 -8.34 -25.90 -28.34
N ALA A 351 -8.34 -26.98 -29.18
CA ALA A 351 -9.39 -27.96 -29.20
C ALA A 351 -9.48 -28.81 -27.93
N SER A 352 -8.36 -28.92 -27.18
CA SER A 352 -8.25 -29.68 -25.93
C SER A 352 -8.69 -28.90 -24.70
N LEU A 353 -8.89 -27.57 -24.82
CA LEU A 353 -9.23 -26.71 -23.69
C LEU A 353 -10.48 -27.22 -22.94
N PRO A 354 -10.40 -27.47 -21.61
CA PRO A 354 -11.51 -28.04 -20.85
C PRO A 354 -12.56 -26.99 -20.50
N VAL A 355 -13.33 -26.53 -21.48
CA VAL A 355 -14.35 -25.48 -21.32
C VAL A 355 -15.63 -26.03 -20.72
N LEU A 356 -16.09 -25.39 -19.62
CA LEU A 356 -17.40 -25.57 -19.03
C LEU A 356 -18.24 -24.30 -19.29
N PRO A 357 -19.20 -24.35 -20.23
CA PRO A 357 -20.07 -23.22 -20.46
C PRO A 357 -21.06 -23.04 -19.30
N VAL A 358 -21.23 -21.79 -18.85
CA VAL A 358 -22.20 -21.42 -17.80
C VAL A 358 -23.12 -20.33 -18.28
N ARG A 359 -24.37 -20.36 -17.80
CA ARG A 359 -25.38 -19.34 -18.12
C ARG A 359 -25.86 -18.64 -16.87
N ALA A 360 -25.92 -17.32 -16.91
CA ALA A 360 -26.50 -16.55 -15.83
C ALA A 360 -28.02 -16.69 -15.84
N SER A 361 -28.55 -17.29 -14.80
CA SER A 361 -30.00 -17.37 -14.53
C SER A 361 -30.48 -16.27 -13.57
N ARG A 362 -29.56 -15.55 -12.95
CA ARG A 362 -29.84 -14.47 -11.97
C ARG A 362 -29.04 -13.22 -12.34
N GLY A 363 -29.46 -12.06 -11.84
CA GLY A 363 -28.72 -10.80 -12.00
C GLY A 363 -27.30 -10.87 -11.42
N LYS A 364 -26.43 -9.98 -11.87
CA LYS A 364 -24.99 -9.94 -11.49
C LYS A 364 -24.80 -9.93 -9.97
N VAL A 365 -25.53 -9.06 -9.27
CA VAL A 365 -25.44 -8.92 -7.81
C VAL A 365 -25.89 -10.17 -7.09
N ALA A 366 -27.03 -10.75 -7.46
CA ALA A 366 -27.54 -11.99 -6.84
C ALA A 366 -26.59 -13.20 -7.00
N ARG A 367 -25.70 -13.19 -8.01
CA ARG A 367 -24.61 -14.17 -8.18
C ARG A 367 -23.39 -13.81 -7.34
N ALA A 368 -23.13 -12.51 -7.16
CA ALA A 368 -21.98 -11.97 -6.47
C ALA A 368 -22.12 -12.05 -4.94
N GLU A 369 -23.32 -11.85 -4.39
CA GLU A 369 -23.59 -11.87 -2.94
C GLU A 369 -23.08 -13.13 -2.22
N PRO A 370 -23.35 -14.37 -2.68
CA PRO A 370 -22.84 -15.57 -2.02
C PRO A 370 -21.30 -15.63 -2.01
N VAL A 371 -20.66 -15.10 -3.07
CA VAL A 371 -19.20 -15.02 -3.15
C VAL A 371 -18.66 -13.96 -2.20
N ALA A 372 -19.31 -12.80 -2.09
CA ALA A 372 -18.96 -11.77 -1.13
C ALA A 372 -19.04 -12.26 0.32
N ALA A 373 -20.07 -13.06 0.65
CA ALA A 373 -20.20 -13.70 1.95
C ALA A 373 -19.00 -14.59 2.28
N LEU A 374 -18.51 -15.37 1.31
CA LEU A 374 -17.31 -16.22 1.50
C LEU A 374 -16.04 -15.40 1.81
N TYR A 375 -15.90 -14.19 1.27
CA TYR A 375 -14.83 -13.28 1.68
C TYR A 375 -15.01 -12.84 3.14
N GLY A 376 -16.24 -12.52 3.56
CA GLY A 376 -16.55 -12.17 4.94
C GLY A 376 -16.23 -13.30 5.93
N GLU A 377 -16.43 -14.55 5.51
CA GLU A 377 -16.12 -15.76 6.26
C GLU A 377 -14.62 -16.15 6.26
N GLY A 378 -13.77 -15.42 5.56
CA GLY A 378 -12.35 -15.74 5.46
C GLY A 378 -12.06 -16.98 4.61
N ARG A 379 -12.91 -17.30 3.64
CA ARG A 379 -12.79 -18.49 2.78
C ARG A 379 -12.22 -18.20 1.40
N VAL A 380 -12.05 -16.93 1.06
CA VAL A 380 -11.47 -16.49 -0.23
C VAL A 380 -10.34 -15.51 0.04
N PHE A 381 -9.20 -15.74 -0.58
CA PHE A 381 -8.00 -14.93 -0.45
C PHE A 381 -7.52 -14.41 -1.82
N HIS A 382 -6.81 -13.28 -1.81
CA HIS A 382 -6.07 -12.77 -2.96
C HIS A 382 -4.58 -13.07 -2.78
N ALA A 383 -4.00 -13.90 -3.65
CA ALA A 383 -2.57 -14.23 -3.63
C ALA A 383 -1.70 -13.15 -4.31
N GLY A 384 -2.25 -11.96 -4.50
CA GLY A 384 -1.59 -10.80 -5.10
C GLY A 384 -2.45 -9.57 -5.02
N VAL A 385 -1.97 -8.45 -5.57
CA VAL A 385 -2.74 -7.22 -5.74
C VAL A 385 -3.24 -7.15 -7.17
N PHE A 386 -4.57 -7.09 -7.35
CA PHE A 386 -5.26 -7.07 -8.65
C PHE A 386 -6.12 -5.80 -8.77
N PRO A 387 -5.52 -4.62 -8.98
CA PRO A 387 -6.20 -3.33 -8.79
C PRO A 387 -7.48 -3.17 -9.61
N ALA A 388 -7.44 -3.56 -10.90
CA ALA A 388 -8.58 -3.41 -11.79
C ALA A 388 -9.74 -4.38 -11.46
N LEU A 389 -9.43 -5.61 -11.04
CA LEU A 389 -10.42 -6.56 -10.52
C LEU A 389 -11.01 -6.08 -9.20
N GLU A 390 -10.17 -5.64 -8.26
CA GLU A 390 -10.57 -5.19 -6.93
C GLU A 390 -11.44 -3.93 -7.01
N ASP A 391 -11.16 -3.02 -7.95
CA ASP A 391 -12.00 -1.86 -8.22
C ASP A 391 -13.40 -2.25 -8.72
N GLN A 392 -13.48 -3.28 -9.57
CA GLN A 392 -14.77 -3.76 -10.06
C GLN A 392 -15.55 -4.51 -8.96
N LEU A 393 -14.89 -5.31 -8.13
CA LEU A 393 -15.52 -5.95 -6.97
C LEU A 393 -16.11 -4.91 -6.02
N CYS A 394 -15.33 -3.89 -5.64
CA CYS A 394 -15.77 -2.80 -4.78
C CYS A 394 -16.83 -1.90 -5.44
N GLY A 395 -17.01 -1.98 -6.74
CA GLY A 395 -18.04 -1.26 -7.50
C GLY A 395 -19.39 -1.95 -7.57
N LEU A 396 -19.52 -3.21 -7.12
CA LEU A 396 -20.78 -3.94 -7.08
C LEU A 396 -21.55 -3.58 -5.81
N LEU A 397 -22.73 -3.00 -5.97
CA LEU A 397 -23.59 -2.54 -4.86
C LEU A 397 -24.70 -3.55 -4.59
N ALA A 398 -25.09 -3.71 -3.32
CA ALA A 398 -26.16 -4.61 -2.88
C ALA A 398 -27.55 -4.29 -3.48
N ASP A 399 -27.76 -3.05 -3.92
CA ASP A 399 -29.00 -2.61 -4.58
C ASP A 399 -29.09 -3.01 -6.07
N GLY A 400 -28.12 -3.72 -6.58
CA GLY A 400 -28.08 -4.19 -7.97
C GLY A 400 -27.33 -3.29 -8.94
N ARG A 401 -26.89 -2.11 -8.50
CA ARG A 401 -26.15 -1.17 -9.35
C ARG A 401 -24.67 -1.52 -9.40
N TYR A 402 -24.04 -1.08 -10.46
CA TYR A 402 -22.59 -1.06 -10.59
C TYR A 402 -22.08 0.38 -10.66
N ALA A 403 -21.17 0.74 -9.77
CA ALA A 403 -20.57 2.07 -9.67
C ALA A 403 -19.03 2.02 -9.75
N GLY A 404 -18.48 0.90 -10.22
CA GLY A 404 -17.05 0.72 -10.47
C GLY A 404 -16.59 1.28 -11.82
N PRO A 405 -15.31 1.11 -12.17
CA PRO A 405 -14.75 1.59 -13.42
C PRO A 405 -15.28 0.83 -14.64
N GLY A 406 -15.51 1.55 -15.74
CA GLY A 406 -16.04 0.99 -16.99
C GLY A 406 -17.56 0.87 -17.00
N VAL A 407 -18.08 0.24 -18.04
CA VAL A 407 -19.53 0.07 -18.25
C VAL A 407 -20.03 -1.24 -17.61
N SER A 408 -19.17 -2.25 -17.54
CA SER A 408 -19.50 -3.60 -17.05
C SER A 408 -18.38 -4.11 -16.12
N PRO A 409 -18.73 -4.87 -15.07
CA PRO A 409 -17.77 -5.48 -14.14
C PRO A 409 -17.22 -6.83 -14.65
N ASP A 410 -16.75 -6.88 -15.89
CA ASP A 410 -16.37 -8.15 -16.57
C ASP A 410 -15.32 -8.96 -15.79
N ARG A 411 -14.35 -8.30 -15.13
CA ARG A 411 -13.35 -8.94 -14.25
C ARG A 411 -14.01 -9.52 -13.00
N ALA A 412 -14.90 -8.75 -12.36
CA ALA A 412 -15.61 -9.21 -11.18
C ALA A 412 -16.56 -10.37 -11.52
N ASP A 413 -17.27 -10.32 -12.67
CA ASP A 413 -18.13 -11.41 -13.13
C ASP A 413 -17.30 -12.68 -13.39
N ALA A 414 -16.15 -12.58 -14.06
CA ALA A 414 -15.23 -13.71 -14.26
C ALA A 414 -14.74 -14.31 -12.93
N SER A 415 -14.40 -13.46 -11.96
CA SER A 415 -14.01 -13.89 -10.61
C SER A 415 -15.16 -14.62 -9.89
N VAL A 416 -16.37 -14.07 -9.95
CA VAL A 416 -17.57 -14.69 -9.36
C VAL A 416 -17.82 -16.06 -9.95
N TRP A 417 -17.67 -16.25 -11.27
CA TRP A 417 -17.81 -17.56 -11.90
C TRP A 417 -16.75 -18.56 -11.44
N ALA A 418 -15.48 -18.15 -11.38
CA ALA A 418 -14.38 -19.01 -10.92
C ALA A 418 -14.62 -19.47 -9.46
N LEU A 419 -14.92 -18.52 -8.57
CA LEU A 419 -15.11 -18.80 -7.14
C LEU A 419 -16.39 -19.61 -6.87
N THR A 420 -17.47 -19.36 -7.63
CA THR A 420 -18.68 -20.18 -7.59
C THR A 420 -18.40 -21.63 -7.97
N ALA A 421 -17.61 -21.85 -9.02
CA ALA A 421 -17.24 -23.20 -9.46
C ALA A 421 -16.40 -23.94 -8.42
N LEU A 422 -15.51 -23.24 -7.70
CA LEU A 422 -14.64 -23.85 -6.69
C LEU A 422 -15.36 -24.14 -5.37
N LEU A 423 -16.21 -23.23 -4.89
CA LEU A 423 -16.72 -23.27 -3.50
C LEU A 423 -18.20 -23.53 -3.39
N LEU A 424 -19.01 -23.14 -4.39
CA LEU A 424 -20.50 -23.21 -4.30
C LEU A 424 -21.09 -24.33 -5.14
N SER A 425 -20.41 -24.79 -6.18
CA SER A 425 -20.91 -25.84 -7.09
C SER A 425 -20.58 -27.27 -6.61
N GLN A 426 -19.96 -27.47 -5.47
CA GLN A 426 -19.52 -28.80 -4.97
C GLN A 426 -20.66 -29.73 -4.51
N ARG A 427 -21.91 -29.32 -4.58
CA ARG A 427 -23.06 -30.20 -4.22
C ARG A 427 -23.49 -31.19 -5.31
N ALA A 428 -22.95 -31.10 -6.52
CA ALA A 428 -23.13 -32.11 -7.57
C ALA A 428 -21.78 -32.83 -7.78
N GLY A 429 -21.66 -34.06 -7.33
CA GLY A 429 -20.43 -34.83 -7.32
C GLY A 429 -19.72 -34.87 -8.69
N PHE A 430 -18.58 -34.18 -8.74
CA PHE A 430 -17.65 -34.29 -9.86
C PHE A 430 -16.60 -35.38 -9.55
N PRO A 431 -16.36 -36.31 -10.44
CA PRO A 431 -15.34 -37.33 -10.21
C PRO A 431 -13.96 -36.72 -10.16
N THR A 432 -13.26 -36.94 -9.07
CA THR A 432 -11.83 -36.64 -8.93
C THR A 432 -11.06 -37.70 -9.71
N VAL A 433 -10.46 -37.36 -10.83
CA VAL A 433 -9.44 -38.22 -11.47
C VAL A 433 -8.12 -37.91 -10.79
N ARG A 434 -7.78 -38.73 -9.79
CA ARG A 434 -6.38 -38.81 -9.33
C ARG A 434 -5.64 -39.66 -10.34
N ASN A 435 -4.71 -39.09 -11.06
CA ASN A 435 -3.69 -39.83 -11.76
C ASN A 435 -2.76 -40.50 -10.74
N LEU A 436 -2.66 -41.81 -10.86
CA LEU A 436 -1.68 -42.69 -10.21
C LEU A 436 -0.26 -42.37 -10.70
#